data_e079574f208b6eb054936597c725b027
#
_entry.id   e079574f208b6eb054936597c725b027
#
_cell.length_a   1.000
_cell.length_b   1.000
_cell.length_c   1.000
_cell.angle_alpha   90.00
_cell.angle_beta   90.00
_cell.angle_gamma   90.00
#
_symmetry.space_group_name_H-M   'P 1'
#
loop_
_entity.id
_entity.type
_entity.pdbx_description
1 polymer ?
#
loop_
_entity_poly.entity_id
_entity_poly.type
_entity_poly.pdbx_seq_one_letter_code
_entity_poly.pdbx_strand_id
1 'polypeptide(L)'
;MISKLVALATILMVATGCDKAKEFVYAGQTSGPPQLSPGEALDLAGKPDVLFQVFGESSDPRMVPIAAIVGGKLKAIRLSPSGWRKFDEMYQHSGKSYPLYQGGVANGSVDVKRGMWSDTADALYALPGCATLTPMSSVKVNGRLASDFTLEFLASTSTMGKPHPGAPMNQDSVNRIGRAIGHAIAKSVGIKDAKLDSLEFRAIAFYTGASASPTILASFIDLSAERPASIATRTTHLVILADKDSSGAYHATFSHRINGPLAAAAFRRYFDHLDLDGDGIDEIVLQGWQFGGDTFLSVLGWREGKWQEIYRTRANWCLDERKAQAN
;
A
#
# COMPACT_ATOMS: atom_id res chain seq x y z
N MET A 1 74.45 6.84 -5.15
CA MET A 1 73.48 6.28 -6.14
C MET A 1 72.53 5.39 -5.38
N ILE A 2 71.28 5.54 -5.59
CA ILE A 2 70.08 4.90 -5.00
C ILE A 2 69.32 5.88 -4.08
N SER A 3 68.56 6.70 -4.69
CA SER A 3 67.47 7.44 -4.06
C SER A 3 66.40 7.64 -5.13
N LYS A 4 65.17 7.42 -4.79
CA LYS A 4 63.88 7.62 -5.52
C LYS A 4 63.18 6.33 -5.88
N LEU A 5 62.34 5.87 -4.92
CA LEU A 5 61.17 5.06 -5.22
C LEU A 5 60.41 4.79 -3.91
N VAL A 6 59.90 5.85 -3.26
CA VAL A 6 58.84 5.73 -2.24
C VAL A 6 58.06 7.05 -2.27
N ALA A 7 57.15 7.18 -3.17
CA ALA A 7 56.07 8.19 -3.11
C ALA A 7 55.05 7.95 -4.24
N LEU A 8 54.35 6.83 -4.21
CA LEU A 8 53.11 6.69 -5.04
C LEU A 8 52.23 5.54 -4.51
N ALA A 9 51.81 5.62 -3.25
CA ALA A 9 50.87 4.62 -2.70
C ALA A 9 49.95 5.18 -1.64
N THR A 10 49.61 6.48 -1.69
CA THR A 10 48.74 7.06 -0.63
C THR A 10 47.59 7.95 -1.17
N ILE A 11 47.16 7.79 -2.41
CA ILE A 11 46.00 8.56 -2.94
C ILE A 11 45.05 7.60 -3.68
N LEU A 12 44.67 6.49 -3.06
CA LEU A 12 43.60 5.63 -3.64
C LEU A 12 42.70 4.97 -2.58
N MET A 13 42.45 5.64 -1.47
CA MET A 13 41.50 5.12 -0.45
C MET A 13 40.52 6.17 0.09
N VAL A 14 40.13 7.16 -0.68
CA VAL A 14 39.09 8.12 -0.25
C VAL A 14 37.87 8.14 -1.18
N ALA A 15 37.87 7.40 -2.29
CA ALA A 15 36.78 7.41 -3.24
C ALA A 15 35.71 6.30 -3.05
N THR A 16 35.89 5.33 -2.15
CA THR A 16 34.94 4.21 -1.97
C THR A 16 33.96 4.40 -0.82
N GLY A 17 34.08 5.48 -0.06
CA GLY A 17 33.19 5.77 1.08
C GLY A 17 31.89 6.49 0.73
N CYS A 18 31.82 7.18 -0.42
CA CYS A 18 30.63 7.97 -0.79
C CYS A 18 29.56 7.17 -1.54
N ASP A 19 29.90 6.10 -2.22
CA ASP A 19 28.91 5.32 -2.97
C ASP A 19 28.05 4.42 -2.08
N LYS A 20 28.64 3.87 -1.01
CA LYS A 20 27.85 3.10 -0.02
C LYS A 20 26.84 3.95 0.75
N ALA A 21 27.14 5.22 1.00
CA ALA A 21 26.18 6.13 1.63
C ALA A 21 25.03 6.50 0.68
N LYS A 22 25.29 6.58 -0.62
CA LYS A 22 24.23 6.78 -1.64
C LYS A 22 23.36 5.55 -1.82
N GLU A 23 23.94 4.35 -1.81
CA GLU A 23 23.19 3.09 -1.87
C GLU A 23 22.29 2.91 -0.63
N PHE A 24 22.72 3.32 0.56
CA PHE A 24 21.91 3.23 1.77
C PHE A 24 20.75 4.25 1.81
N VAL A 25 20.89 5.41 1.18
CA VAL A 25 19.82 6.42 1.07
C VAL A 25 18.77 5.98 0.03
N TYR A 26 19.17 5.23 -0.98
CA TYR A 26 18.26 4.66 -1.99
C TYR A 26 17.73 3.26 -1.65
N ALA A 27 18.36 2.50 -0.78
CA ALA A 27 17.86 1.18 -0.34
C ALA A 27 16.61 1.25 0.55
N GLY A 28 16.20 2.43 0.99
CA GLY A 28 14.89 2.67 1.60
C GLY A 28 13.81 3.12 0.60
N GLN A 29 14.21 3.50 -0.61
CA GLN A 29 13.30 3.57 -1.74
C GLN A 29 13.30 2.16 -2.35
N THR A 30 12.44 1.31 -1.82
CA THR A 30 11.95 0.10 -2.44
C THR A 30 12.53 -0.16 -3.82
N SER A 31 13.16 -1.29 -4.00
CA SER A 31 13.04 -1.99 -5.28
C SER A 31 11.67 -1.59 -5.85
N GLY A 32 11.64 -0.96 -7.02
CA GLY A 32 10.39 -0.56 -7.67
C GLY A 32 9.41 -1.74 -7.61
N PRO A 33 8.09 -1.51 -7.71
CA PRO A 33 7.13 -2.59 -7.59
C PRO A 33 7.66 -3.76 -8.38
N PRO A 34 7.58 -5.01 -7.85
CA PRO A 34 8.09 -6.16 -8.57
C PRO A 34 7.61 -6.00 -10.00
N GLN A 35 8.56 -5.79 -10.93
CA GLN A 35 8.21 -5.53 -12.32
C GLN A 35 7.49 -6.78 -12.77
N LEU A 36 6.17 -6.67 -12.82
CA LEU A 36 5.35 -7.73 -13.34
C LEU A 36 5.87 -7.99 -14.74
N SER A 37 6.35 -9.22 -14.94
CA SER A 37 6.87 -9.65 -16.24
C SER A 37 5.92 -9.17 -17.33
N PRO A 38 6.40 -8.48 -18.38
CA PRO A 38 5.53 -8.08 -19.47
C PRO A 38 4.97 -9.36 -20.10
N GLY A 39 3.67 -9.60 -19.99
CA GLY A 39 3.06 -10.57 -20.86
C GLY A 39 2.06 -11.57 -20.31
N GLU A 40 1.97 -11.84 -19.03
CA GLU A 40 1.00 -12.86 -18.58
C GLU A 40 -0.38 -12.21 -18.38
N ALA A 41 -1.30 -12.43 -19.34
CA ALA A 41 -2.71 -12.09 -19.17
C ALA A 41 -3.33 -12.97 -18.07
N LEU A 42 -4.23 -12.40 -17.26
CA LEU A 42 -4.95 -13.16 -16.25
C LEU A 42 -5.85 -14.20 -16.92
N ASP A 43 -5.71 -15.46 -16.54
CA ASP A 43 -6.63 -16.51 -16.95
C ASP A 43 -7.92 -16.43 -16.14
N LEU A 44 -9.01 -16.08 -16.82
CA LEU A 44 -10.35 -16.03 -16.22
C LEU A 44 -11.05 -17.39 -16.21
N ALA A 45 -10.56 -18.41 -16.91
CA ALA A 45 -11.18 -19.73 -16.96
C ALA A 45 -11.15 -20.41 -15.58
N GLY A 46 -10.09 -20.19 -14.81
CA GLY A 46 -9.93 -20.67 -13.45
C GLY A 46 -10.80 -19.94 -12.41
N LYS A 47 -11.56 -18.92 -12.80
CA LYS A 47 -12.36 -18.08 -11.90
C LYS A 47 -11.57 -17.63 -10.65
N PRO A 48 -10.44 -16.93 -10.82
CA PRO A 48 -9.63 -16.52 -9.71
C PRO A 48 -10.43 -15.65 -8.74
N ASP A 49 -10.08 -15.70 -7.45
CA ASP A 49 -10.59 -14.73 -6.50
C ASP A 49 -10.08 -13.33 -6.84
N VAL A 50 -10.90 -12.33 -6.56
CA VAL A 50 -10.59 -10.93 -6.85
C VAL A 50 -10.72 -10.10 -5.58
N LEU A 51 -9.69 -9.34 -5.31
CA LEU A 51 -9.68 -8.30 -4.28
C LEU A 51 -10.11 -6.98 -4.90
N PHE A 52 -11.03 -6.29 -4.25
CA PHE A 52 -11.55 -4.98 -4.66
C PHE A 52 -11.28 -3.93 -3.60
N GLN A 53 -11.19 -2.68 -4.03
CA GLN A 53 -11.34 -1.50 -3.18
C GLN A 53 -12.73 -0.92 -3.39
N VAL A 54 -13.43 -0.67 -2.28
CA VAL A 54 -14.69 0.08 -2.24
C VAL A 54 -14.38 1.46 -1.69
N PHE A 55 -14.82 2.51 -2.37
CA PHE A 55 -14.51 3.89 -2.01
C PHE A 55 -15.59 4.86 -2.45
N GLY A 56 -15.48 6.11 -2.01
CA GLY A 56 -16.36 7.21 -2.36
C GLY A 56 -17.29 7.62 -1.23
N GLU A 57 -18.29 8.43 -1.54
CA GLU A 57 -19.32 8.81 -0.59
C GLU A 57 -20.37 7.70 -0.45
N SER A 58 -21.01 7.61 0.71
CA SER A 58 -22.07 6.62 0.96
C SER A 58 -23.26 6.75 0.01
N SER A 59 -23.47 7.92 -0.56
CA SER A 59 -24.49 8.21 -1.58
C SER A 59 -24.14 7.66 -2.97
N ASP A 60 -22.85 7.55 -3.28
CA ASP A 60 -22.34 7.10 -4.58
C ASP A 60 -21.07 6.23 -4.44
N PRO A 61 -21.17 5.07 -3.78
CA PRO A 61 -20.02 4.21 -3.59
C PRO A 61 -19.60 3.51 -4.89
N ARG A 62 -18.31 3.38 -5.05
CA ARG A 62 -17.65 2.76 -6.20
C ARG A 62 -16.79 1.59 -5.76
N MET A 63 -16.59 0.65 -6.68
CA MET A 63 -15.73 -0.52 -6.48
C MET A 63 -14.83 -0.71 -7.68
N VAL A 64 -13.54 -0.90 -7.42
CA VAL A 64 -12.52 -1.19 -8.45
C VAL A 64 -11.75 -2.47 -8.10
N PRO A 65 -11.36 -3.28 -9.09
CA PRO A 65 -10.54 -4.45 -8.84
C PRO A 65 -9.09 -4.03 -8.57
N ILE A 66 -8.50 -4.57 -7.51
CA ILE A 66 -7.12 -4.30 -7.09
C ILE A 66 -6.18 -5.37 -7.64
N ALA A 67 -6.50 -6.64 -7.38
CA ALA A 67 -5.69 -7.79 -7.71
C ALA A 67 -6.56 -9.04 -7.91
N ALA A 68 -6.06 -9.98 -8.68
CA ALA A 68 -6.52 -11.36 -8.65
C ALA A 68 -5.67 -12.15 -7.65
N ILE A 69 -6.26 -13.13 -6.98
CA ILE A 69 -5.60 -14.05 -6.07
C ILE A 69 -5.56 -15.42 -6.74
N VAL A 70 -4.37 -15.88 -7.08
CA VAL A 70 -4.14 -17.14 -7.80
C VAL A 70 -3.11 -17.96 -7.04
N GLY A 71 -3.55 -19.07 -6.45
CA GLY A 71 -2.67 -19.95 -5.66
C GLY A 71 -2.01 -19.22 -4.49
N GLY A 72 -2.78 -18.40 -3.74
CA GLY A 72 -2.29 -17.61 -2.61
C GLY A 72 -1.35 -16.45 -3.01
N LYS A 73 -1.34 -16.02 -4.27
CA LYS A 73 -0.49 -14.91 -4.73
C LYS A 73 -1.31 -13.82 -5.39
N LEU A 74 -1.00 -12.58 -5.04
CA LEU A 74 -1.60 -11.41 -5.68
C LEU A 74 -1.01 -11.22 -7.08
N LYS A 75 -1.89 -11.15 -8.08
CA LYS A 75 -1.53 -10.89 -9.48
C LYS A 75 -2.25 -9.66 -10.01
N ALA A 76 -1.56 -8.85 -10.81
CA ALA A 76 -2.20 -7.74 -11.49
C ALA A 76 -3.22 -8.24 -12.52
N ILE A 77 -4.37 -7.57 -12.57
CA ILE A 77 -5.43 -7.87 -13.52
C ILE A 77 -5.06 -7.20 -14.85
N ARG A 78 -4.56 -8.01 -15.79
CA ARG A 78 -4.23 -7.58 -17.15
C ARG A 78 -5.09 -8.38 -18.12
N LEU A 79 -5.96 -7.69 -18.85
CA LEU A 79 -6.92 -8.29 -19.73
C LEU A 79 -6.98 -7.52 -21.05
N SER A 80 -7.25 -8.23 -22.14
CA SER A 80 -7.67 -7.64 -23.40
C SER A 80 -9.03 -6.96 -23.26
N PRO A 81 -9.47 -6.13 -24.21
CA PRO A 81 -10.81 -5.56 -24.17
C PRO A 81 -11.92 -6.60 -24.06
N SER A 82 -11.81 -7.74 -24.76
CA SER A 82 -12.75 -8.86 -24.63
C SER A 82 -12.64 -9.56 -23.27
N GLY A 83 -11.44 -9.65 -22.71
CA GLY A 83 -11.20 -10.16 -21.37
C GLY A 83 -11.86 -9.29 -20.31
N TRP A 84 -11.82 -7.96 -20.44
CA TRP A 84 -12.50 -7.05 -19.53
C TRP A 84 -14.03 -7.19 -19.60
N ARG A 85 -14.63 -7.44 -20.77
CA ARG A 85 -16.08 -7.78 -20.86
C ARG A 85 -16.40 -9.03 -20.06
N LYS A 86 -15.62 -10.09 -20.26
CA LYS A 86 -15.80 -11.35 -19.52
C LYS A 86 -15.61 -11.13 -18.01
N PHE A 87 -14.63 -10.31 -17.60
CA PHE A 87 -14.42 -9.96 -16.21
C PHE A 87 -15.62 -9.23 -15.61
N ASP A 88 -16.18 -8.27 -16.34
CA ASP A 88 -17.37 -7.53 -15.90
C ASP A 88 -18.56 -8.48 -15.70
N GLU A 89 -18.84 -9.35 -16.66
CA GLU A 89 -19.90 -10.37 -16.57
C GLU A 89 -19.70 -11.30 -15.36
N MET A 90 -18.46 -11.68 -15.09
CA MET A 90 -18.13 -12.60 -13.98
C MET A 90 -18.21 -11.94 -12.61
N TYR A 91 -17.71 -10.71 -12.48
CA TYR A 91 -17.42 -10.11 -11.18
C TYR A 91 -18.11 -8.76 -10.93
N GLN A 92 -18.41 -7.98 -11.97
CA GLN A 92 -18.94 -6.63 -11.81
C GLN A 92 -20.36 -6.46 -12.33
N HIS A 93 -20.99 -7.57 -12.71
CA HIS A 93 -22.38 -7.54 -13.17
C HIS A 93 -23.36 -7.33 -12.01
N SER A 94 -24.46 -6.64 -12.29
CA SER A 94 -25.54 -6.42 -11.32
C SER A 94 -26.04 -7.73 -10.70
N GLY A 95 -26.30 -7.71 -9.40
CA GLY A 95 -26.70 -8.88 -8.61
C GLY A 95 -25.57 -9.68 -8.00
N LYS A 96 -24.32 -9.31 -8.24
CA LYS A 96 -23.19 -9.86 -7.46
C LYS A 96 -23.14 -9.22 -6.09
N SER A 97 -22.79 -10.00 -5.07
CA SER A 97 -22.61 -9.54 -3.69
C SER A 97 -21.33 -10.12 -3.14
N TYR A 98 -20.56 -9.29 -2.41
CA TYR A 98 -19.25 -9.66 -1.89
C TYR A 98 -19.12 -9.27 -0.41
N PRO A 99 -18.41 -10.06 0.40
CA PRO A 99 -18.06 -9.66 1.77
C PRO A 99 -17.19 -8.40 1.74
N LEU A 100 -17.49 -7.51 2.67
CA LEU A 100 -16.78 -6.26 2.91
C LEU A 100 -15.97 -6.38 4.19
N TYR A 101 -14.72 -5.92 4.19
CA TYR A 101 -13.77 -6.11 5.28
C TYR A 101 -13.43 -4.80 5.96
N GLN A 102 -13.20 -4.90 7.26
CA GLN A 102 -12.64 -3.85 8.10
C GLN A 102 -11.93 -4.50 9.30
N GLY A 103 -10.66 -4.16 9.50
CA GLY A 103 -9.88 -4.71 10.61
C GLY A 103 -9.65 -6.22 10.51
N GLY A 104 -9.38 -6.74 9.31
CA GLY A 104 -9.07 -8.15 9.06
C GLY A 104 -10.28 -9.09 9.05
N VAL A 105 -11.50 -8.58 9.24
CA VAL A 105 -12.71 -9.42 9.33
C VAL A 105 -13.83 -8.91 8.44
N ALA A 106 -14.69 -9.83 8.00
CA ALA A 106 -15.89 -9.47 7.26
C ALA A 106 -16.85 -8.71 8.18
N ASN A 107 -17.25 -7.51 7.77
CA ASN A 107 -18.12 -6.60 8.56
C ASN A 107 -19.21 -5.95 7.69
N GLY A 108 -19.80 -6.72 6.81
CA GLY A 108 -20.85 -6.26 5.91
C GLY A 108 -20.74 -6.90 4.54
N SER A 109 -21.44 -6.33 3.58
CA SER A 109 -21.37 -6.73 2.18
C SER A 109 -21.46 -5.54 1.24
N VAL A 110 -21.03 -5.75 0.02
CA VAL A 110 -21.20 -4.83 -1.08
C VAL A 110 -21.95 -5.50 -2.21
N ASP A 111 -23.04 -4.88 -2.69
CA ASP A 111 -23.84 -5.37 -3.81
C ASP A 111 -23.54 -4.53 -5.05
N VAL A 112 -23.22 -5.20 -6.15
CA VAL A 112 -22.99 -4.53 -7.44
C VAL A 112 -24.33 -4.11 -8.02
N LYS A 113 -24.50 -2.81 -8.26
CA LYS A 113 -25.67 -2.22 -8.91
C LYS A 113 -25.49 -2.19 -10.44
N ARG A 114 -24.30 -1.83 -10.89
CA ARG A 114 -23.99 -1.62 -12.30
C ARG A 114 -22.52 -1.91 -12.57
N GLY A 115 -22.26 -2.72 -13.56
CA GLY A 115 -20.94 -3.00 -14.06
C GLY A 115 -20.37 -1.90 -14.95
N MET A 116 -19.14 -2.08 -15.40
CA MET A 116 -18.44 -1.12 -16.25
C MET A 116 -18.98 -1.03 -17.69
N TRP A 117 -19.66 -2.06 -18.16
CA TRP A 117 -20.22 -2.17 -19.53
C TRP A 117 -21.75 -1.96 -19.58
N SER A 118 -22.33 -1.27 -18.60
CA SER A 118 -23.76 -0.93 -18.70
C SER A 118 -23.98 0.12 -19.80
N ASP A 119 -25.22 0.23 -20.31
CA ASP A 119 -25.59 1.11 -21.44
C ASP A 119 -25.21 2.58 -21.26
N THR A 120 -24.96 3.02 -20.04
CA THR A 120 -24.55 4.37 -19.72
C THR A 120 -23.14 4.41 -19.10
N ALA A 121 -22.36 3.34 -19.21
CA ALA A 121 -21.07 3.20 -18.55
C ALA A 121 -20.08 4.27 -18.99
N ASP A 122 -20.03 4.60 -20.27
CA ASP A 122 -19.07 5.53 -20.84
C ASP A 122 -19.12 6.91 -20.18
N ALA A 123 -20.32 7.37 -19.84
CA ALA A 123 -20.50 8.66 -19.18
C ALA A 123 -20.22 8.61 -17.67
N LEU A 124 -20.43 7.44 -17.03
CA LEU A 124 -20.32 7.30 -15.56
C LEU A 124 -18.92 6.94 -15.09
N TYR A 125 -18.16 6.24 -15.91
CA TYR A 125 -16.88 5.67 -15.50
C TYR A 125 -15.66 6.31 -16.20
N ALA A 126 -15.88 7.36 -16.98
CA ALA A 126 -14.80 8.18 -17.49
C ALA A 126 -14.17 8.99 -16.33
N LEU A 127 -12.96 8.64 -15.94
CA LEU A 127 -12.18 9.47 -15.02
C LEU A 127 -11.53 10.63 -15.77
N PRO A 128 -11.41 11.80 -15.15
CA PRO A 128 -10.68 12.93 -15.74
C PRO A 128 -9.28 12.50 -16.18
N GLY A 129 -8.93 12.74 -17.44
CA GLY A 129 -7.64 12.36 -18.00
C GLY A 129 -7.50 10.90 -18.46
N CYS A 130 -8.53 10.05 -18.30
CA CYS A 130 -8.59 8.73 -18.91
C CYS A 130 -9.25 8.79 -20.27
N ALA A 131 -8.57 8.27 -21.31
CA ALA A 131 -9.11 8.18 -22.67
C ALA A 131 -10.03 6.96 -22.87
N THR A 132 -10.07 6.05 -21.89
CA THR A 132 -10.79 4.77 -21.94
C THR A 132 -11.55 4.52 -20.67
N LEU A 133 -12.44 3.53 -20.68
CA LEU A 133 -13.22 3.12 -19.51
C LEU A 133 -12.32 2.68 -18.36
N THR A 134 -12.69 3.07 -17.15
CA THR A 134 -12.10 2.57 -15.92
C THR A 134 -12.81 1.29 -15.48
N PRO A 135 -12.11 0.26 -14.98
CA PRO A 135 -12.75 -0.97 -14.48
C PRO A 135 -13.46 -0.73 -13.14
N MET A 136 -14.50 0.09 -13.16
CA MET A 136 -15.21 0.58 -11.98
C MET A 136 -16.68 0.20 -12.01
N SER A 137 -17.21 -0.25 -10.88
CA SER A 137 -18.64 -0.55 -10.70
C SER A 137 -19.29 0.45 -9.76
N SER A 138 -20.58 0.73 -9.98
CA SER A 138 -21.43 1.34 -8.97
C SER A 138 -21.96 0.26 -8.05
N VAL A 139 -21.93 0.51 -6.76
CA VAL A 139 -22.27 -0.49 -5.75
C VAL A 139 -23.21 0.06 -4.69
N LYS A 140 -23.67 -0.80 -3.78
CA LYS A 140 -24.37 -0.45 -2.55
C LYS A 140 -23.66 -1.15 -1.40
N VAL A 141 -23.26 -0.40 -0.40
CA VAL A 141 -22.71 -0.94 0.84
C VAL A 141 -23.84 -1.28 1.79
N ASN A 142 -23.77 -2.45 2.43
CA ASN A 142 -24.73 -2.93 3.41
C ASN A 142 -24.05 -3.20 4.75
N GLY A 143 -24.82 -3.13 5.83
CA GLY A 143 -24.32 -3.35 7.18
C GLY A 143 -23.96 -2.04 7.89
N ARG A 144 -23.21 -2.12 8.99
CA ARG A 144 -22.85 -0.96 9.82
C ARG A 144 -22.01 0.06 9.06
N LEU A 145 -21.17 -0.41 8.14
CA LEU A 145 -20.26 0.43 7.36
C LEU A 145 -20.98 1.35 6.37
N ALA A 146 -22.25 1.07 6.06
CA ALA A 146 -23.06 1.93 5.18
C ALA A 146 -23.38 3.31 5.77
N SER A 147 -23.19 3.51 7.07
CA SER A 147 -23.43 4.79 7.75
C SER A 147 -22.25 5.76 7.68
N ASP A 148 -21.08 5.32 7.24
CA ASP A 148 -19.91 6.17 7.14
C ASP A 148 -20.06 7.13 5.96
N PHE A 149 -19.74 8.41 6.17
CA PHE A 149 -19.85 9.42 5.12
C PHE A 149 -18.87 9.15 3.97
N THR A 150 -17.63 8.82 4.31
CA THR A 150 -16.60 8.41 3.34
C THR A 150 -16.30 6.93 3.50
N LEU A 151 -16.44 6.19 2.42
CA LEU A 151 -16.21 4.76 2.39
C LEU A 151 -14.81 4.47 1.89
N GLU A 152 -14.09 3.61 2.62
CA GLU A 152 -12.77 3.10 2.22
C GLU A 152 -12.61 1.69 2.79
N PHE A 153 -12.93 0.66 1.99
CA PHE A 153 -12.94 -0.73 2.43
C PHE A 153 -12.33 -1.68 1.40
N LEU A 154 -11.92 -2.85 1.86
CA LEU A 154 -11.64 -3.99 1.00
C LEU A 154 -12.91 -4.83 0.81
N ALA A 155 -13.04 -5.44 -0.36
CA ALA A 155 -14.02 -6.49 -0.62
C ALA A 155 -13.36 -7.61 -1.41
N SER A 156 -13.90 -8.83 -1.35
CA SER A 156 -13.35 -9.97 -2.07
C SER A 156 -14.46 -10.88 -2.60
N THR A 157 -14.17 -11.60 -3.67
CA THR A 157 -15.11 -12.58 -4.25
C THR A 157 -15.31 -13.81 -3.37
N SER A 158 -14.36 -14.11 -2.50
CA SER A 158 -14.43 -15.20 -1.51
C SER A 158 -14.33 -14.65 -0.09
N THR A 159 -14.81 -15.42 0.87
CA THR A 159 -14.62 -15.11 2.28
C THR A 159 -13.17 -15.37 2.66
N MET A 160 -12.50 -14.34 3.15
CA MET A 160 -11.10 -14.35 3.56
C MET A 160 -10.97 -13.90 5.01
N GLY A 161 -9.80 -14.16 5.58
CA GLY A 161 -9.44 -13.73 6.91
C GLY A 161 -10.18 -14.48 8.03
N LYS A 162 -9.56 -14.46 9.17
CA LYS A 162 -10.13 -14.95 10.43
C LYS A 162 -9.77 -13.96 11.53
N PRO A 163 -10.67 -13.74 12.50
CA PRO A 163 -10.33 -12.88 13.62
C PRO A 163 -9.09 -13.41 14.34
N HIS A 164 -8.10 -12.57 14.57
CA HIS A 164 -6.97 -12.89 15.43
C HIS A 164 -7.33 -12.55 16.88
N PRO A 165 -7.36 -13.53 17.79
CA PRO A 165 -7.70 -13.27 19.18
C PRO A 165 -6.58 -12.48 19.86
N GLY A 166 -6.96 -11.47 20.63
CA GLY A 166 -6.02 -10.69 21.41
C GLY A 166 -6.72 -9.60 22.22
N ALA A 167 -6.13 -9.25 23.37
CA ALA A 167 -6.65 -8.15 24.17
C ALA A 167 -6.21 -6.79 23.55
N PRO A 168 -7.10 -5.80 23.47
CA PRO A 168 -6.74 -4.48 23.02
C PRO A 168 -5.56 -3.92 23.81
N MET A 169 -4.57 -3.38 23.10
CA MET A 169 -3.44 -2.72 23.74
C MET A 169 -3.84 -1.32 24.18
N ASN A 170 -3.39 -0.91 25.36
CA ASN A 170 -3.63 0.46 25.84
C ASN A 170 -3.01 1.49 24.87
N GLN A 171 -3.78 2.51 24.46
CA GLN A 171 -3.38 3.49 23.45
C GLN A 171 -2.14 4.29 23.86
N ASP A 172 -1.96 4.62 25.15
CA ASP A 172 -0.76 5.33 25.62
C ASP A 172 0.50 4.46 25.45
N SER A 173 0.37 3.16 25.66
CA SER A 173 1.46 2.21 25.41
C SER A 173 1.78 2.10 23.92
N VAL A 174 0.76 2.05 23.05
CA VAL A 174 0.93 2.06 21.59
C VAL A 174 1.66 3.33 21.16
N ASN A 175 1.21 4.49 21.64
CA ASN A 175 1.82 5.79 21.32
C ASN A 175 3.26 5.87 21.81
N ARG A 176 3.53 5.45 23.03
CA ARG A 176 4.89 5.47 23.62
C ARG A 176 5.85 4.58 22.84
N ILE A 177 5.44 3.36 22.47
CA ILE A 177 6.28 2.43 21.69
C ILE A 177 6.49 2.99 20.29
N GLY A 178 5.42 3.42 19.62
CA GLY A 178 5.49 3.99 18.27
C GLY A 178 6.43 5.19 18.19
N ARG A 179 6.38 6.12 19.17
CA ARG A 179 7.31 7.26 19.24
C ARG A 179 8.74 6.81 19.48
N ALA A 180 8.98 5.91 20.44
CA ALA A 180 10.34 5.45 20.75
C ALA A 180 11.02 4.81 19.54
N ILE A 181 10.31 3.96 18.81
CA ILE A 181 10.83 3.33 17.58
C ILE A 181 10.99 4.37 16.47
N GLY A 182 10.05 5.31 16.36
CA GLY A 182 10.12 6.43 15.41
C GLY A 182 11.40 7.25 15.60
N HIS A 183 11.73 7.64 16.82
CA HIS A 183 12.97 8.37 17.13
C HIS A 183 14.22 7.54 16.81
N ALA A 184 14.23 6.25 17.15
CA ALA A 184 15.35 5.36 16.82
C ALA A 184 15.60 5.28 15.31
N ILE A 185 14.54 5.11 14.51
CA ILE A 185 14.63 5.08 13.04
C ILE A 185 15.03 6.46 12.50
N ALA A 186 14.40 7.54 12.96
CA ALA A 186 14.71 8.91 12.52
C ALA A 186 16.19 9.26 12.73
N LYS A 187 16.73 8.93 13.92
CA LYS A 187 18.14 9.10 14.24
C LYS A 187 19.05 8.34 13.28
N SER A 188 18.72 7.09 12.96
CA SER A 188 19.53 6.25 12.05
C SER A 188 19.62 6.81 10.63
N VAL A 189 18.72 7.74 10.25
CA VAL A 189 18.64 8.33 8.90
C VAL A 189 18.85 9.84 8.91
N GLY A 190 19.33 10.40 10.01
CA GLY A 190 19.69 11.80 10.10
C GLY A 190 18.50 12.78 10.20
N ILE A 191 17.31 12.30 10.55
CA ILE A 191 16.17 13.16 10.88
C ILE A 191 16.32 13.57 12.34
N LYS A 192 16.36 14.88 12.61
CA LYS A 192 16.49 15.43 13.96
C LYS A 192 15.21 15.21 14.76
N ASP A 193 15.33 14.92 16.06
CA ASP A 193 14.19 14.71 16.97
C ASP A 193 13.19 15.87 16.91
N ALA A 194 13.66 17.13 16.97
CA ALA A 194 12.80 18.30 16.88
C ALA A 194 11.97 18.36 15.58
N LYS A 195 12.51 17.84 14.45
CA LYS A 195 11.72 17.73 13.22
C LYS A 195 10.68 16.64 13.34
N LEU A 196 11.04 15.45 13.88
CA LEU A 196 10.11 14.35 14.05
C LEU A 196 8.95 14.74 15.00
N ASP A 197 9.26 15.43 16.10
CA ASP A 197 8.27 15.89 17.08
C ASP A 197 7.32 16.96 16.54
N SER A 198 7.72 17.68 15.48
CA SER A 198 6.86 18.65 14.79
C SER A 198 5.87 18.02 13.80
N LEU A 199 5.98 16.72 13.52
CA LEU A 199 5.11 16.02 12.59
C LEU A 199 3.83 15.57 13.29
N GLU A 200 2.73 15.47 12.53
CA GLU A 200 1.56 14.77 13.03
C GLU A 200 1.88 13.30 13.25
N PHE A 201 1.57 12.83 14.45
CA PHE A 201 1.83 11.48 14.89
C PHE A 201 0.51 10.73 15.09
N ARG A 202 0.45 9.53 14.51
CA ARG A 202 -0.64 8.55 14.76
C ARG A 202 -0.03 7.18 14.96
N ALA A 203 -0.59 6.40 15.88
CA ALA A 203 -0.23 5.00 16.05
C ALA A 203 -1.48 4.15 16.33
N ILE A 204 -1.48 2.95 15.79
CA ILE A 204 -2.52 1.94 16.01
C ILE A 204 -1.86 0.59 16.29
N ALA A 205 -2.58 -0.29 16.96
CA ALA A 205 -2.17 -1.67 17.20
C ALA A 205 -3.27 -2.61 16.71
N PHE A 206 -2.89 -3.67 16.00
CA PHE A 206 -3.79 -4.68 15.48
C PHE A 206 -3.10 -6.04 15.40
N TYR A 207 -3.89 -7.10 15.44
CA TYR A 207 -3.38 -8.47 15.38
C TYR A 207 -3.40 -8.97 13.94
N THR A 208 -2.25 -9.42 13.45
CA THR A 208 -2.09 -9.97 12.10
C THR A 208 -1.86 -11.48 12.08
N GLY A 209 -1.67 -12.11 13.26
CA GLY A 209 -1.24 -13.51 13.30
C GLY A 209 0.27 -13.72 13.15
N ALA A 210 1.05 -12.71 12.75
CA ALA A 210 2.51 -12.82 12.63
C ALA A 210 3.20 -13.10 13.98
N SER A 211 2.57 -12.67 15.07
CA SER A 211 3.00 -12.99 16.44
C SER A 211 1.79 -13.06 17.38
N ALA A 212 2.01 -13.58 18.59
CA ALA A 212 0.99 -13.55 19.66
C ALA A 212 0.72 -12.13 20.21
N SER A 213 1.53 -11.14 19.83
CA SER A 213 1.38 -9.75 20.23
C SER A 213 0.89 -8.91 19.04
N PRO A 214 0.19 -7.79 19.27
CA PRO A 214 -0.24 -6.95 18.16
C PRO A 214 0.94 -6.31 17.43
N THR A 215 0.83 -6.15 16.13
CA THR A 215 1.68 -5.28 15.32
C THR A 215 1.32 -3.83 15.61
N ILE A 216 2.31 -2.96 15.80
CA ILE A 216 2.11 -1.52 15.98
C ILE A 216 2.47 -0.83 14.66
N LEU A 217 1.54 -0.07 14.10
CA LEU A 217 1.81 0.86 13.03
C LEU A 217 1.93 2.26 13.61
N ALA A 218 3.05 2.93 13.36
CA ALA A 218 3.28 4.32 13.71
C ALA A 218 3.54 5.14 12.45
N SER A 219 2.92 6.31 12.37
CA SER A 219 3.04 7.25 11.25
C SER A 219 3.38 8.63 11.76
N PHE A 220 4.34 9.28 11.08
CA PHE A 220 4.73 10.67 11.27
C PHE A 220 4.64 11.38 9.92
N ILE A 221 3.81 12.39 9.80
CA ILE A 221 3.55 13.07 8.53
C ILE A 221 3.62 14.59 8.68
N ASP A 222 4.24 15.22 7.69
CA ASP A 222 4.28 16.68 7.57
C ASP A 222 3.02 17.18 6.87
N LEU A 223 2.02 17.64 7.62
CA LEU A 223 0.78 18.17 7.07
C LEU A 223 0.96 19.45 6.25
N SER A 224 2.08 20.15 6.38
CA SER A 224 2.38 21.30 5.51
C SER A 224 2.49 20.91 4.04
N ALA A 225 2.73 19.64 3.76
CA ALA A 225 2.75 19.09 2.41
C ALA A 225 1.36 19.05 1.72
N GLU A 226 0.27 19.16 2.48
CA GLU A 226 -1.09 19.18 1.91
C GLU A 226 -1.38 20.48 1.16
N ARG A 227 -0.73 21.59 1.56
CA ARG A 227 -0.84 22.91 0.90
C ARG A 227 0.54 23.50 0.68
N PRO A 228 1.34 22.92 -0.20
CA PRO A 228 2.71 23.37 -0.39
C PRO A 228 2.77 24.71 -1.10
N ALA A 229 3.66 25.58 -0.67
CA ALA A 229 3.97 26.82 -1.35
C ALA A 229 4.64 26.57 -2.72
N SER A 230 5.28 25.40 -2.90
CA SER A 230 6.00 25.01 -4.10
C SER A 230 6.22 23.48 -4.11
N ILE A 231 6.32 22.89 -5.31
CA ILE A 231 6.69 21.47 -5.49
C ILE A 231 8.13 21.17 -5.04
N ALA A 232 8.97 22.19 -4.93
CA ALA A 232 10.33 22.08 -4.38
C ALA A 232 10.35 22.04 -2.85
N THR A 233 9.20 22.24 -2.18
CA THR A 233 9.09 22.15 -0.72
C THR A 233 9.54 20.76 -0.27
N ARG A 234 10.42 20.72 0.73
CA ARG A 234 10.84 19.46 1.34
C ARG A 234 9.80 18.98 2.34
N THR A 235 9.53 17.69 2.30
CA THR A 235 8.62 17.06 3.23
C THR A 235 9.29 15.89 3.96
N THR A 236 8.74 15.53 5.10
CA THR A 236 9.16 14.36 5.88
C THR A 236 7.95 13.51 6.17
N HIS A 237 8.10 12.22 5.91
CA HIS A 237 7.10 11.21 6.24
C HIS A 237 7.79 9.93 6.67
N LEU A 238 7.28 9.30 7.73
CA LEU A 238 7.79 8.05 8.25
C LEU A 238 6.61 7.16 8.63
N VAL A 239 6.56 5.96 8.05
CA VAL A 239 5.65 4.88 8.46
C VAL A 239 6.47 3.70 8.92
N ILE A 240 6.14 3.16 10.07
CA ILE A 240 6.85 2.05 10.70
C ILE A 240 5.84 0.98 11.07
N LEU A 241 6.18 -0.28 10.83
CA LEU A 241 5.58 -1.41 11.51
C LEU A 241 6.57 -1.94 12.52
N ALA A 242 6.07 -2.25 13.70
CA ALA A 242 6.87 -2.80 14.78
C ALA A 242 6.19 -4.03 15.37
N ASP A 243 6.96 -5.08 15.54
CA ASP A 243 6.52 -6.37 16.08
C ASP A 243 7.42 -6.76 17.25
N LYS A 244 6.90 -7.60 18.15
CA LYS A 244 7.70 -8.17 19.23
C LYS A 244 8.61 -9.28 18.73
N ASP A 245 9.84 -9.24 19.18
CA ASP A 245 10.78 -10.35 19.03
C ASP A 245 10.62 -11.40 20.14
N SER A 246 11.48 -12.42 20.10
CA SER A 246 11.50 -13.49 21.11
C SER A 246 11.85 -13.00 22.51
N SER A 247 12.47 -11.83 22.66
CA SER A 247 12.76 -11.21 23.98
C SER A 247 11.55 -10.46 24.55
N GLY A 248 10.49 -10.28 23.74
CA GLY A 248 9.32 -9.50 24.08
C GLY A 248 9.47 -7.99 23.84
N ALA A 249 10.57 -7.56 23.23
CA ALA A 249 10.78 -6.17 22.86
C ALA A 249 10.21 -5.85 21.47
N TYR A 250 9.60 -4.67 21.33
CA TYR A 250 9.19 -4.18 20.02
C TYR A 250 10.37 -3.62 19.24
N HIS A 251 10.49 -4.01 17.99
CA HIS A 251 11.46 -3.47 17.04
C HIS A 251 10.82 -3.23 15.68
N ALA A 252 11.42 -2.36 14.87
CA ALA A 252 10.90 -2.08 13.53
C ALA A 252 11.13 -3.28 12.60
N THR A 253 10.05 -3.78 12.04
CA THR A 253 10.03 -4.86 11.04
C THR A 253 9.76 -4.37 9.63
N PHE A 254 9.31 -3.11 9.51
CA PHE A 254 9.20 -2.36 8.26
C PHE A 254 9.37 -0.86 8.53
N SER A 255 9.94 -0.15 7.57
CA SER A 255 9.90 1.31 7.58
C SER A 255 9.85 1.87 6.16
N HIS A 256 8.94 2.81 5.93
CA HIS A 256 8.89 3.64 4.73
C HIS A 256 9.22 5.08 5.12
N ARG A 257 10.14 5.71 4.40
CA ARG A 257 10.70 7.02 4.78
C ARG A 257 10.75 7.95 3.59
N ILE A 258 10.34 9.18 3.82
CA ILE A 258 10.51 10.30 2.91
C ILE A 258 11.21 11.41 3.70
N ASN A 259 12.26 11.97 3.16
CA ASN A 259 12.90 13.20 3.63
C ASN A 259 13.51 13.91 2.42
N GLY A 260 12.65 14.56 1.64
CA GLY A 260 13.06 15.09 0.34
C GLY A 260 12.02 16.00 -0.31
N PRO A 261 12.22 16.29 -1.60
CA PRO A 261 11.28 17.12 -2.37
C PRO A 261 9.88 16.47 -2.40
N LEU A 262 8.86 17.30 -2.25
CA LEU A 262 7.46 16.88 -2.27
C LEU A 262 7.09 16.20 -3.61
N ALA A 263 7.63 16.67 -4.72
CA ALA A 263 7.39 16.10 -6.04
C ALA A 263 7.80 14.63 -6.19
N ALA A 264 8.74 14.15 -5.35
CA ALA A 264 9.19 12.76 -5.33
C ALA A 264 8.59 11.95 -4.16
N ALA A 265 7.70 12.56 -3.38
CA ALA A 265 7.18 11.96 -2.17
C ALA A 265 6.04 10.99 -2.50
N ALA A 266 6.17 9.73 -2.07
CA ALA A 266 5.11 8.74 -2.09
C ALA A 266 4.66 8.47 -0.65
N PHE A 267 3.63 9.18 -0.20
CA PHE A 267 3.08 9.02 1.13
C PHE A 267 2.38 7.68 1.27
N ARG A 268 2.23 7.20 2.52
CA ARG A 268 1.50 5.97 2.83
C ARG A 268 0.74 6.14 4.14
N ARG A 269 -0.43 5.53 4.22
CA ARG A 269 -1.20 5.39 5.45
C ARG A 269 -1.74 3.97 5.57
N TYR A 270 -2.05 3.55 6.78
CA TYR A 270 -2.78 2.31 7.00
C TYR A 270 -4.13 2.37 6.28
N PHE A 271 -4.47 1.28 5.60
CA PHE A 271 -5.77 1.09 4.98
C PHE A 271 -6.54 -0.04 5.70
N ASP A 272 -6.00 -1.25 5.68
CA ASP A 272 -6.58 -2.41 6.36
C ASP A 272 -5.54 -3.55 6.47
N HIS A 273 -5.93 -4.67 7.04
CA HIS A 273 -5.20 -5.93 6.99
C HIS A 273 -6.16 -7.09 6.71
N LEU A 274 -5.71 -8.15 6.06
CA LEU A 274 -6.52 -9.31 5.69
C LEU A 274 -5.62 -10.45 5.23
N ASP A 275 -5.92 -11.69 5.65
CA ASP A 275 -5.24 -12.90 5.16
C ASP A 275 -5.62 -13.14 3.69
N LEU A 276 -4.77 -12.66 2.79
CA LEU A 276 -5.01 -12.66 1.35
C LEU A 276 -4.45 -13.91 0.66
N ASP A 277 -3.46 -14.56 1.25
CA ASP A 277 -2.83 -15.75 0.67
C ASP A 277 -3.24 -17.05 1.38
N GLY A 278 -3.97 -16.97 2.49
CA GLY A 278 -4.55 -18.10 3.22
C GLY A 278 -3.55 -18.78 4.14
N ASP A 279 -2.42 -18.13 4.47
CA ASP A 279 -1.39 -18.71 5.34
C ASP A 279 -1.67 -18.51 6.84
N GLY A 280 -2.73 -17.76 7.18
CA GLY A 280 -3.15 -17.47 8.54
C GLY A 280 -2.48 -16.22 9.12
N ILE A 281 -1.70 -15.48 8.33
CA ILE A 281 -1.12 -14.19 8.69
C ILE A 281 -1.72 -13.14 7.78
N ASP A 282 -2.36 -12.12 8.35
CA ASP A 282 -2.95 -11.04 7.56
C ASP A 282 -1.86 -10.22 6.87
N GLU A 283 -1.98 -10.03 5.57
CA GLU A 283 -1.25 -9.00 4.85
C GLU A 283 -1.70 -7.61 5.30
N ILE A 284 -0.75 -6.67 5.39
CA ILE A 284 -1.06 -5.27 5.72
C ILE A 284 -1.20 -4.48 4.42
N VAL A 285 -2.33 -3.82 4.25
CA VAL A 285 -2.61 -2.96 3.10
C VAL A 285 -2.40 -1.51 3.49
N LEU A 286 -1.53 -0.83 2.77
CA LEU A 286 -1.26 0.60 2.91
C LEU A 286 -1.78 1.34 1.68
N GLN A 287 -2.58 2.37 1.90
CA GLN A 287 -2.92 3.31 0.84
C GLN A 287 -1.77 4.31 0.67
N GLY A 288 -1.35 4.50 -0.57
CA GLY A 288 -0.33 5.45 -0.93
C GLY A 288 -0.85 6.53 -1.86
N TRP A 289 -0.21 7.69 -1.83
CA TRP A 289 -0.45 8.78 -2.78
C TRP A 289 0.83 9.54 -3.07
N GLN A 290 0.90 10.10 -4.27
CA GLN A 290 1.97 10.98 -4.70
C GLN A 290 1.43 12.39 -4.90
N PHE A 291 2.32 13.37 -4.84
CA PHE A 291 1.94 14.73 -5.20
C PHE A 291 1.52 14.77 -6.68
N GLY A 292 0.35 15.33 -6.95
CA GLY A 292 -0.23 15.33 -8.31
C GLY A 292 -1.43 14.40 -8.48
N GLY A 293 -1.81 13.65 -7.44
CA GLY A 293 -3.08 12.93 -7.38
C GLY A 293 -3.02 11.44 -7.68
N ASP A 294 -1.84 10.88 -7.97
CA ASP A 294 -1.69 9.44 -8.14
C ASP A 294 -1.87 8.70 -6.80
N THR A 295 -2.78 7.75 -6.76
CA THR A 295 -3.01 6.88 -5.60
C THR A 295 -2.70 5.42 -5.94
N PHE A 296 -2.26 4.66 -4.95
CA PHE A 296 -1.97 3.25 -5.09
C PHE A 296 -2.22 2.51 -3.77
N LEU A 297 -2.35 1.19 -3.83
CA LEU A 297 -2.32 0.33 -2.65
C LEU A 297 -1.04 -0.49 -2.67
N SER A 298 -0.36 -0.55 -1.52
CA SER A 298 0.77 -1.46 -1.28
C SER A 298 0.31 -2.55 -0.35
N VAL A 299 0.60 -3.80 -0.68
CA VAL A 299 0.34 -4.95 0.18
C VAL A 299 1.65 -5.46 0.73
N LEU A 300 1.73 -5.56 2.04
CA LEU A 300 2.90 -6.06 2.75
C LEU A 300 2.59 -7.45 3.29
N GLY A 301 3.40 -8.44 2.95
CA GLY A 301 3.34 -9.79 3.50
C GLY A 301 4.46 -10.02 4.51
N TRP A 302 4.21 -10.89 5.48
CA TRP A 302 5.20 -11.31 6.47
C TRP A 302 6.14 -12.35 5.90
N ARG A 303 7.43 -12.03 5.80
CA ARG A 303 8.45 -12.93 5.24
C ARG A 303 9.74 -12.80 6.06
N GLU A 304 10.27 -13.92 6.51
CA GLU A 304 11.56 -13.99 7.23
C GLU A 304 11.63 -13.03 8.44
N GLY A 305 10.55 -12.89 9.19
CA GLY A 305 10.50 -12.03 10.36
C GLY A 305 10.39 -10.53 10.07
N LYS A 306 9.99 -10.15 8.84
CA LYS A 306 9.84 -8.75 8.42
C LYS A 306 8.64 -8.59 7.48
N TRP A 307 8.07 -7.40 7.47
CA TRP A 307 7.09 -7.00 6.48
C TRP A 307 7.81 -6.56 5.20
N GLN A 308 7.39 -7.14 4.08
CA GLN A 308 7.96 -6.84 2.76
C GLN A 308 6.81 -6.51 1.79
N GLU A 309 7.01 -5.52 0.93
CA GLU A 309 6.03 -5.22 -0.11
C GLU A 309 6.01 -6.37 -1.13
N ILE A 310 4.90 -7.10 -1.16
CA ILE A 310 4.69 -8.25 -2.05
C ILE A 310 3.84 -7.88 -3.27
N TYR A 311 3.09 -6.77 -3.19
CA TYR A 311 2.25 -6.29 -4.29
C TYR A 311 2.04 -4.79 -4.19
N ARG A 312 1.91 -4.13 -5.34
CA ARG A 312 1.48 -2.74 -5.46
C ARG A 312 0.54 -2.58 -6.64
N THR A 313 -0.59 -1.91 -6.44
CA THR A 313 -1.46 -1.54 -7.55
C THR A 313 -0.77 -0.49 -8.42
N ARG A 314 -1.21 -0.37 -9.67
CA ARG A 314 -0.85 0.80 -10.49
C ARG A 314 -1.57 2.02 -9.95
N ALA A 315 -0.90 3.17 -10.00
CA ALA A 315 -1.48 4.45 -9.62
C ALA A 315 -2.58 4.94 -10.59
N ASN A 316 -2.74 4.28 -11.74
CA ASN A 316 -3.63 4.72 -12.80
C ASN A 316 -4.69 3.66 -13.10
N TRP A 317 -5.94 3.99 -12.84
CA TRP A 317 -7.11 3.15 -13.11
C TRP A 317 -7.57 3.18 -14.57
N CYS A 318 -6.87 3.89 -15.43
CA CYS A 318 -7.18 3.93 -16.87
C CYS A 318 -6.77 2.62 -17.54
N LEU A 319 -7.65 2.07 -18.38
CA LEU A 319 -7.38 0.89 -19.21
C LEU A 319 -6.56 1.22 -20.49
N ASP A 320 -6.05 2.43 -20.64
CA ASP A 320 -5.35 2.85 -21.85
C ASP A 320 -4.00 2.12 -22.00
N GLU A 321 -3.99 1.10 -22.85
CA GLU A 321 -2.81 0.30 -23.16
C GLU A 321 -1.71 1.09 -23.88
N ARG A 322 -2.05 2.21 -24.54
CA ARG A 322 -1.10 3.00 -25.33
C ARG A 322 -0.06 3.72 -24.48
N LYS A 323 -0.38 4.04 -23.23
CA LYS A 323 0.60 4.62 -22.30
C LYS A 323 1.51 3.57 -21.64
N ALA A 324 1.10 2.31 -21.62
CA ALA A 324 1.91 1.22 -21.05
C ALA A 324 3.07 0.79 -21.98
N GLN A 325 3.05 1.20 -23.24
CA GLN A 325 4.09 0.88 -24.23
C GLN A 325 5.13 2.00 -24.38
N ALA A 326 4.93 3.15 -23.75
CA ALA A 326 5.78 4.34 -23.87
C ALA A 326 6.74 4.58 -22.69
N ASN A 327 6.81 3.65 -21.72
CA ASN A 327 7.75 3.69 -20.59
C ASN A 327 8.59 2.42 -20.51
#